data_7e9ab2817b5268e09390345af96f2b00
#
_entry.id   7e9ab2817b5268e09390345af96f2b00
#
_cell.length_a   1.000
_cell.length_b   1.000
_cell.length_c   1.000
_cell.angle_alpha   90.00
_cell.angle_beta   90.00
_cell.angle_gamma   90.00
#
_symmetry.space_group_name_H-M   'P 1'
#
loop_
_entity.id
_entity.type
_entity.pdbx_description
1 polymer ?
#
loop_
_entity_poly.entity_id
_entity_poly.type
_entity_poly.pdbx_seq_one_letter_code
_entity_poly.pdbx_strand_id
1 'polypeptide(L)'
;MWFVSIHPFDDGNGRIGRAISDMILAALDGEGMHFYSLSRQILKDKNRYYKILERTQRGDGEITEWLVWYFKAMLKAVDDSNAMLSQVLRKATFWNTHSQALITERQRNVLNKYLDGYDAKLTAKNWEKIAGVSKDTALRDIDALVRQGILIPTPGRVRDIPYSINYSSASVTVESPFSNICLENTDGENYINAIFKGTLPLRDRVSGIDVRRLEDGEISMVDLAYKHFAYLLE
;
A
#
# COMPACT_ATOMS: atom_id res chain seq x y z
N MET A 1 -12.75 -4.07 16.86
CA MET A 1 -13.09 -3.25 18.04
C MET A 1 -13.65 -4.11 19.19
N TRP A 2 -14.82 -4.75 19.03
CA TRP A 2 -15.50 -5.47 20.10
C TRP A 2 -14.64 -6.51 20.84
N PHE A 3 -13.85 -7.31 20.13
CA PHE A 3 -12.94 -8.27 20.74
C PHE A 3 -11.97 -7.60 21.75
N VAL A 4 -11.40 -6.46 21.36
CA VAL A 4 -10.47 -5.71 22.23
C VAL A 4 -11.22 -5.07 23.41
N SER A 5 -12.49 -4.71 23.24
CA SER A 5 -13.33 -4.13 24.30
C SER A 5 -13.80 -5.18 25.32
N ILE A 6 -14.17 -6.38 24.86
CA ILE A 6 -14.54 -7.51 25.74
C ILE A 6 -13.35 -8.00 26.55
N HIS A 7 -12.14 -7.92 25.97
CA HIS A 7 -10.86 -8.22 26.61
C HIS A 7 -10.81 -9.63 27.23
N PRO A 8 -11.08 -10.71 26.45
CA PRO A 8 -11.33 -12.05 27.01
C PRO A 8 -10.08 -12.74 27.58
N PHE A 9 -8.87 -12.23 27.32
CA PHE A 9 -7.61 -12.82 27.78
C PHE A 9 -6.85 -11.87 28.70
N ASP A 10 -6.03 -12.43 29.60
CA ASP A 10 -5.19 -11.63 30.51
C ASP A 10 -4.14 -10.79 29.77
N ASP A 11 -3.59 -11.30 28.64
CA ASP A 11 -2.68 -10.56 27.76
C ASP A 11 -2.90 -10.95 26.29
N GLY A 12 -2.42 -10.10 25.40
CA GLY A 12 -2.39 -10.37 23.97
C GLY A 12 -3.67 -10.01 23.21
N ASN A 13 -4.72 -9.48 23.85
CA ASN A 13 -5.99 -9.16 23.21
C ASN A 13 -5.84 -8.28 21.95
N GLY A 14 -4.97 -7.28 21.98
CA GLY A 14 -4.71 -6.44 20.82
C GLY A 14 -4.04 -7.19 19.67
N ARG A 15 -3.17 -8.15 19.95
CA ARG A 15 -2.50 -8.99 18.93
C ARG A 15 -3.48 -9.97 18.31
N ILE A 16 -4.27 -10.64 19.14
CA ILE A 16 -5.30 -11.59 18.71
C ILE A 16 -6.38 -10.86 17.90
N GLY A 17 -6.86 -9.70 18.36
CA GLY A 17 -7.84 -8.91 17.62
C GLY A 17 -7.36 -8.46 16.23
N ARG A 18 -6.08 -8.15 16.08
CA ARG A 18 -5.48 -7.86 14.76
C ARG A 18 -5.39 -9.12 13.90
N ALA A 19 -4.95 -10.24 14.48
CA ALA A 19 -4.88 -11.52 13.76
C ALA A 19 -6.27 -11.97 13.26
N ILE A 20 -7.31 -11.80 14.07
CA ILE A 20 -8.70 -12.06 13.65
C ILE A 20 -9.09 -11.13 12.49
N SER A 21 -8.76 -9.83 12.55
CA SER A 21 -9.02 -8.91 11.46
C SER A 21 -8.30 -9.32 10.18
N ASP A 22 -7.02 -9.67 10.26
CA ASP A 22 -6.23 -10.11 9.10
C ASP A 22 -6.79 -11.41 8.51
N MET A 23 -7.23 -12.36 9.36
CA MET A 23 -7.86 -13.61 8.91
C MET A 23 -9.18 -13.36 8.17
N ILE A 24 -10.03 -12.47 8.68
CA ILE A 24 -11.30 -12.12 8.04
C ILE A 24 -11.04 -11.44 6.70
N LEU A 25 -10.11 -10.48 6.64
CA LEU A 25 -9.75 -9.79 5.41
C LEU A 25 -9.20 -10.76 4.37
N ALA A 26 -8.32 -11.69 4.76
CA ALA A 26 -7.80 -12.72 3.85
C ALA A 26 -8.91 -13.64 3.31
N ALA A 27 -9.89 -13.98 4.14
CA ALA A 27 -11.04 -14.78 3.71
C ALA A 27 -11.95 -14.01 2.73
N LEU A 28 -12.08 -12.70 2.90
CA LEU A 28 -12.86 -11.84 2.01
C LEU A 28 -12.19 -11.62 0.65
N ASP A 29 -10.86 -11.54 0.62
CA ASP A 29 -10.08 -11.39 -0.63
C ASP A 29 -10.15 -12.66 -1.51
N GLY A 30 -10.63 -13.78 -0.98
CA GLY A 30 -10.91 -15.01 -1.73
C GLY A 30 -9.70 -15.88 -2.07
N GLU A 31 -8.48 -15.38 -1.92
CA GLU A 31 -7.23 -16.08 -2.24
C GLU A 31 -6.47 -16.57 -0.99
N GLY A 32 -7.04 -16.37 0.21
CA GLY A 32 -6.42 -16.78 1.48
C GLY A 32 -5.14 -16.00 1.85
N MET A 33 -4.69 -15.09 1.00
CA MET A 33 -3.52 -14.23 1.21
C MET A 33 -3.81 -12.80 0.75
N HIS A 34 -3.50 -11.83 1.60
CA HIS A 34 -3.52 -10.41 1.22
C HIS A 34 -2.13 -9.80 1.42
N PHE A 35 -1.77 -8.86 0.54
CA PHE A 35 -0.42 -8.26 0.51
C PHE A 35 -0.32 -6.97 1.32
N TYR A 36 -1.40 -6.51 1.96
CA TYR A 36 -1.43 -5.31 2.79
C TYR A 36 -1.45 -5.65 4.28
N SER A 37 -0.99 -4.75 5.13
CA SER A 37 -0.93 -4.96 6.57
C SER A 37 -1.55 -3.80 7.35
N LEU A 38 -2.75 -4.04 7.88
CA LEU A 38 -3.41 -3.11 8.78
C LEU A 38 -2.61 -2.91 10.07
N SER A 39 -2.00 -3.97 10.58
CA SER A 39 -1.15 -3.90 11.77
C SER A 39 0.00 -2.91 11.61
N ARG A 40 0.58 -2.80 10.40
CA ARG A 40 1.63 -1.82 10.08
C ARG A 40 1.10 -0.39 10.11
N GLN A 41 -0.13 -0.14 9.64
CA GLN A 41 -0.76 1.17 9.69
C GLN A 41 -1.12 1.57 11.12
N ILE A 42 -1.64 0.64 11.91
CA ILE A 42 -1.88 0.85 13.34
C ILE A 42 -0.58 1.26 14.05
N LEU A 43 0.53 0.61 13.74
CA LEU A 43 1.83 0.93 14.33
C LEU A 43 2.30 2.34 13.96
N LYS A 44 2.08 2.78 12.69
CA LYS A 44 2.44 4.12 12.22
C LYS A 44 1.65 5.23 12.94
N ASP A 45 0.39 4.96 13.28
CA ASP A 45 -0.52 5.92 13.91
C ASP A 45 -1.04 5.43 15.28
N LYS A 46 -0.16 4.78 16.03
CA LYS A 46 -0.46 4.08 17.28
C LYS A 46 -1.21 4.96 18.29
N ASN A 47 -0.76 6.18 18.46
CA ASN A 47 -1.35 7.11 19.44
C ASN A 47 -2.79 7.48 19.08
N ARG A 48 -3.07 7.71 17.82
CA ARG A 48 -4.41 8.03 17.34
C ARG A 48 -5.32 6.82 17.46
N TYR A 49 -4.84 5.63 17.09
CA TYR A 49 -5.56 4.38 17.25
C TYR A 49 -6.07 4.20 18.69
N TYR A 50 -5.18 4.30 19.68
CA TYR A 50 -5.58 4.12 21.08
C TYR A 50 -6.52 5.21 21.58
N LYS A 51 -6.34 6.47 21.16
CA LYS A 51 -7.24 7.56 21.53
C LYS A 51 -8.66 7.35 21.00
N ILE A 52 -8.78 6.93 19.73
CA ILE A 52 -10.08 6.66 19.12
C ILE A 52 -10.72 5.43 19.78
N LEU A 53 -9.95 4.36 20.00
CA LEU A 53 -10.42 3.16 20.65
C LEU A 53 -10.95 3.45 22.06
N GLU A 54 -10.18 4.17 22.88
CA GLU A 54 -10.57 4.56 24.24
C GLU A 54 -11.84 5.41 24.24
N ARG A 55 -11.93 6.40 23.34
CA ARG A 55 -13.10 7.27 23.22
C ARG A 55 -14.34 6.48 22.85
N THR A 56 -14.22 5.58 21.87
CA THR A 56 -15.32 4.72 21.44
C THR A 56 -15.75 3.75 22.53
N GLN A 57 -14.81 3.19 23.30
CA GLN A 57 -15.12 2.27 24.40
C GLN A 57 -15.84 2.96 25.59
N ARG A 58 -15.55 4.25 25.82
CA ARG A 58 -16.16 5.02 26.91
C ARG A 58 -17.41 5.80 26.48
N GLY A 59 -17.73 5.78 25.18
CA GLY A 59 -18.88 6.47 24.61
C GLY A 59 -20.20 5.70 24.82
N ASP A 60 -21.23 6.19 24.16
CA ASP A 60 -22.60 5.70 24.20
C ASP A 60 -22.87 4.53 23.22
N GLY A 61 -21.82 3.96 22.63
CA GLY A 61 -21.91 2.90 21.62
C GLY A 61 -21.78 3.39 20.18
N GLU A 62 -21.63 4.71 19.96
CA GLU A 62 -21.36 5.28 18.65
C GLU A 62 -19.95 4.92 18.19
N ILE A 63 -19.83 4.19 17.06
CA ILE A 63 -18.56 3.64 16.55
C ILE A 63 -18.10 4.26 15.23
N THR A 64 -18.82 5.23 14.69
CA THR A 64 -18.56 5.84 13.38
C THR A 64 -17.13 6.40 13.28
N GLU A 65 -16.66 7.13 14.31
CA GLU A 65 -15.29 7.68 14.31
C GLU A 65 -14.24 6.56 14.17
N TRP A 66 -14.46 5.45 14.89
CA TRP A 66 -13.57 4.28 14.81
C TRP A 66 -13.62 3.60 13.44
N LEU A 67 -14.81 3.42 12.87
CA LEU A 67 -14.98 2.83 11.54
C LEU A 67 -14.32 3.67 10.46
N VAL A 68 -14.54 4.98 10.47
CA VAL A 68 -13.91 5.91 9.52
C VAL A 68 -12.39 5.85 9.61
N TRP A 69 -11.83 5.85 10.83
CA TRP A 69 -10.40 5.70 11.02
C TRP A 69 -9.90 4.34 10.51
N TYR A 70 -10.60 3.26 10.83
CA TYR A 70 -10.25 1.89 10.44
C TYR A 70 -10.19 1.73 8.92
N PHE A 71 -11.21 2.19 8.21
CA PHE A 71 -11.25 2.11 6.75
C PHE A 71 -10.19 3.00 6.08
N LYS A 72 -9.93 4.18 6.61
CA LYS A 72 -8.81 5.02 6.13
C LYS A 72 -7.46 4.35 6.33
N ALA A 73 -7.25 3.69 7.46
CA ALA A 73 -6.03 2.94 7.71
C ALA A 73 -5.89 1.73 6.77
N MET A 74 -7.00 1.04 6.48
CA MET A 74 -7.03 -0.08 5.55
C MET A 74 -6.69 0.34 4.12
N LEU A 75 -7.31 1.42 3.61
CA LEU A 75 -6.97 1.97 2.30
C LEU A 75 -5.50 2.34 2.19
N LYS A 76 -4.98 3.03 3.20
CA LYS A 76 -3.57 3.38 3.22
C LYS A 76 -2.66 2.15 3.26
N ALA A 77 -3.09 1.06 3.92
CA ALA A 77 -2.36 -0.20 3.90
C ALA A 77 -2.28 -0.80 2.49
N VAL A 78 -3.39 -0.74 1.75
CA VAL A 78 -3.46 -1.20 0.35
C VAL A 78 -2.59 -0.33 -0.55
N ASP A 79 -2.67 1.00 -0.44
CA ASP A 79 -1.86 1.92 -1.24
C ASP A 79 -0.36 1.73 -1.02
N ASP A 80 0.08 1.63 0.25
CA ASP A 80 1.47 1.38 0.61
C ASP A 80 1.96 0.03 0.02
N SER A 81 1.10 -0.97 0.02
CA SER A 81 1.40 -2.30 -0.52
C SER A 81 1.52 -2.29 -2.05
N ASN A 82 0.59 -1.61 -2.73
CA ASN A 82 0.61 -1.43 -4.18
C ASN A 82 1.86 -0.66 -4.63
N ALA A 83 2.26 0.36 -3.89
CA ALA A 83 3.49 1.11 -4.16
C ALA A 83 4.73 0.19 -4.04
N MET A 84 4.80 -0.63 -2.99
CA MET A 84 5.89 -1.59 -2.79
C MET A 84 5.92 -2.65 -3.89
N LEU A 85 4.77 -3.24 -4.23
CA LEU A 85 4.66 -4.24 -5.30
C LEU A 85 5.09 -3.65 -6.65
N SER A 86 4.62 -2.45 -6.97
CA SER A 86 4.99 -1.73 -8.19
C SER A 86 6.51 -1.50 -8.28
N GLN A 87 7.16 -1.20 -7.16
CA GLN A 87 8.62 -1.05 -7.11
C GLN A 87 9.33 -2.38 -7.39
N VAL A 88 8.89 -3.47 -6.76
CA VAL A 88 9.46 -4.81 -6.97
C VAL A 88 9.28 -5.26 -8.43
N LEU A 89 8.09 -5.09 -8.98
CA LEU A 89 7.79 -5.43 -10.36
C LEU A 89 8.61 -4.60 -11.36
N ARG A 90 8.72 -3.29 -11.15
CA ARG A 90 9.59 -2.42 -11.98
C ARG A 90 11.04 -2.89 -11.97
N LYS A 91 11.56 -3.27 -10.79
CA LYS A 91 12.92 -3.79 -10.65
C LYS A 91 13.08 -5.13 -11.39
N ALA A 92 12.13 -6.05 -11.24
CA ALA A 92 12.15 -7.34 -11.92
C ALA A 92 12.07 -7.18 -13.45
N THR A 93 11.16 -6.34 -13.94
CA THR A 93 11.02 -6.03 -15.35
C THR A 93 12.29 -5.39 -15.90
N PHE A 94 12.88 -4.43 -15.20
CA PHE A 94 14.14 -3.82 -15.60
C PHE A 94 15.24 -4.86 -15.80
N TRP A 95 15.43 -5.78 -14.85
CA TRP A 95 16.46 -6.81 -14.97
C TRP A 95 16.14 -7.86 -16.03
N ASN A 96 14.88 -8.19 -16.24
CA ASN A 96 14.48 -9.09 -17.33
C ASN A 96 14.76 -8.47 -18.71
N THR A 97 14.41 -7.19 -18.89
CA THR A 97 14.68 -6.45 -20.15
C THR A 97 16.18 -6.34 -20.44
N HIS A 98 17.00 -6.18 -19.40
CA HIS A 98 18.46 -6.01 -19.53
C HIS A 98 19.25 -7.30 -19.18
N SER A 99 18.62 -8.48 -19.28
CA SER A 99 19.25 -9.77 -18.93
C SER A 99 20.50 -10.08 -19.76
N GLN A 100 20.56 -9.62 -21.01
CA GLN A 100 21.68 -9.81 -21.91
C GLN A 100 22.71 -8.66 -21.89
N ALA A 101 22.47 -7.61 -21.09
CA ALA A 101 23.36 -6.46 -21.04
C ALA A 101 24.66 -6.80 -20.29
N LEU A 102 25.78 -6.30 -20.81
CA LEU A 102 27.11 -6.47 -20.19
C LEU A 102 27.27 -5.48 -19.02
N ILE A 103 26.73 -5.86 -17.88
CA ILE A 103 26.73 -5.05 -16.65
C ILE A 103 27.68 -5.68 -15.63
N THR A 104 28.67 -4.92 -15.16
CA THR A 104 29.55 -5.36 -14.10
C THR A 104 28.80 -5.44 -12.77
N GLU A 105 29.32 -6.27 -11.82
CA GLU A 105 28.71 -6.39 -10.48
C GLU A 105 28.64 -5.02 -9.76
N ARG A 106 29.67 -4.20 -9.89
CA ARG A 106 29.71 -2.85 -9.35
C ARG A 106 28.57 -1.97 -9.92
N GLN A 107 28.40 -1.97 -11.24
CA GLN A 107 27.30 -1.23 -11.89
C GLN A 107 25.95 -1.75 -11.44
N ARG A 108 25.78 -3.07 -11.32
CA ARG A 108 24.56 -3.72 -10.82
C ARG A 108 24.22 -3.26 -9.41
N ASN A 109 25.20 -3.20 -8.53
CA ASN A 109 25.03 -2.77 -7.14
C ASN A 109 24.55 -1.31 -7.04
N VAL A 110 25.14 -0.41 -7.86
CA VAL A 110 24.70 0.99 -7.90
C VAL A 110 23.30 1.11 -8.48
N LEU A 111 23.01 0.45 -9.59
CA LEU A 111 21.67 0.45 -10.21
C LEU A 111 20.61 -0.12 -9.24
N ASN A 112 20.90 -1.22 -8.55
CA ASN A 112 19.99 -1.78 -7.57
C ASN A 112 19.61 -0.77 -6.48
N LYS A 113 20.59 0.00 -6.00
CA LYS A 113 20.33 1.01 -4.98
C LYS A 113 19.34 2.08 -5.44
N TYR A 114 19.44 2.51 -6.70
CA TYR A 114 18.48 3.45 -7.29
C TYR A 114 17.12 2.80 -7.57
N LEU A 115 17.10 1.55 -8.04
CA LEU A 115 15.88 0.77 -8.26
C LEU A 115 15.13 0.50 -6.94
N ASP A 116 15.85 0.41 -5.82
CA ASP A 116 15.30 0.26 -4.48
C ASP A 116 14.83 1.58 -3.85
N GLY A 117 14.84 2.69 -4.62
CA GLY A 117 14.27 3.98 -4.18
C GLY A 117 15.27 4.91 -3.50
N TYR A 118 16.55 4.83 -3.83
CA TYR A 118 17.52 5.81 -3.35
C TYR A 118 17.21 7.20 -3.89
N ASP A 119 16.87 8.14 -3.01
CA ASP A 119 16.29 9.45 -3.32
C ASP A 119 17.31 10.52 -3.81
N ALA A 120 18.57 10.18 -4.03
CA ALA A 120 19.53 11.11 -4.56
C ALA A 120 19.59 11.04 -6.10
N LYS A 121 19.81 12.20 -6.77
CA LYS A 121 20.00 12.24 -8.22
C LYS A 121 21.14 11.33 -8.64
N LEU A 122 20.93 10.56 -9.70
CA LEU A 122 21.97 9.72 -10.29
C LEU A 122 22.93 10.64 -11.05
N THR A 123 24.09 10.93 -10.44
CA THR A 123 25.17 11.75 -10.98
C THR A 123 26.50 11.03 -10.82
N ALA A 124 27.53 11.45 -11.57
CA ALA A 124 28.87 10.88 -11.44
C ALA A 124 29.40 10.96 -9.99
N LYS A 125 29.11 12.08 -9.29
CA LYS A 125 29.49 12.27 -7.88
C LYS A 125 28.82 11.28 -6.93
N ASN A 126 27.52 11.05 -7.11
CA ASN A 126 26.81 10.08 -6.26
C ASN A 126 27.19 8.65 -6.63
N TRP A 127 27.44 8.37 -7.91
CA TRP A 127 27.98 7.08 -8.37
C TRP A 127 29.33 6.77 -7.70
N GLU A 128 30.29 7.71 -7.78
CA GLU A 128 31.59 7.64 -7.11
C GLU A 128 31.43 7.25 -5.61
N LYS A 129 30.55 7.99 -4.91
CA LYS A 129 30.30 7.74 -3.47
C LYS A 129 29.69 6.36 -3.20
N ILE A 130 28.75 5.91 -4.02
CA ILE A 130 28.05 4.63 -3.83
C ILE A 130 28.96 3.46 -4.19
N ALA A 131 29.68 3.57 -5.30
CA ALA A 131 30.55 2.53 -5.83
C ALA A 131 31.92 2.47 -5.12
N GLY A 132 32.31 3.52 -4.40
CA GLY A 132 33.64 3.61 -3.78
C GLY A 132 34.79 3.69 -4.78
N VAL A 133 34.59 4.37 -5.93
CA VAL A 133 35.56 4.44 -7.03
C VAL A 133 35.94 5.90 -7.33
N SER A 134 36.98 6.11 -8.15
CA SER A 134 37.34 7.44 -8.63
C SER A 134 36.26 7.99 -9.59
N LYS A 135 36.24 9.32 -9.70
CA LYS A 135 35.33 10.02 -10.63
C LYS A 135 35.46 9.54 -12.08
N ASP A 136 36.69 9.30 -12.54
CA ASP A 136 36.94 8.80 -13.90
C ASP A 136 36.36 7.40 -14.12
N THR A 137 36.46 6.54 -13.12
CA THR A 137 35.86 5.20 -13.15
C THR A 137 34.33 5.30 -13.14
N ALA A 138 33.77 6.18 -12.31
CA ALA A 138 32.33 6.44 -12.26
C ALA A 138 31.79 6.92 -13.62
N LEU A 139 32.50 7.85 -14.27
CA LEU A 139 32.13 8.34 -15.61
C LEU A 139 32.19 7.21 -16.65
N ARG A 140 33.23 6.38 -16.65
CA ARG A 140 33.33 5.21 -17.58
C ARG A 140 32.20 4.23 -17.36
N ASP A 141 31.84 3.95 -16.10
CA ASP A 141 30.72 3.08 -15.78
C ASP A 141 29.39 3.64 -16.32
N ILE A 142 29.15 4.93 -16.11
CA ILE A 142 27.94 5.62 -16.59
C ILE A 142 27.91 5.66 -18.14
N ASP A 143 29.01 6.02 -18.79
CA ASP A 143 29.10 6.06 -20.25
C ASP A 143 28.85 4.69 -20.89
N ALA A 144 29.32 3.62 -20.25
CA ALA A 144 29.06 2.25 -20.71
C ALA A 144 27.56 1.93 -20.63
N LEU A 145 26.88 2.34 -19.56
CA LEU A 145 25.44 2.14 -19.39
C LEU A 145 24.59 3.03 -20.30
N VAL A 146 25.04 4.24 -20.58
CA VAL A 146 24.40 5.15 -21.55
C VAL A 146 24.48 4.55 -22.97
N ARG A 147 25.66 4.04 -23.36
CA ARG A 147 25.82 3.36 -24.68
C ARG A 147 24.93 2.13 -24.83
N GLN A 148 24.63 1.44 -23.75
CA GLN A 148 23.71 0.30 -23.74
C GLN A 148 22.22 0.72 -23.62
N GLY A 149 21.92 2.03 -23.56
CA GLY A 149 20.56 2.55 -23.41
C GLY A 149 19.95 2.32 -22.05
N ILE A 150 20.72 1.90 -21.03
CA ILE A 150 20.27 1.65 -19.66
C ILE A 150 20.10 2.95 -18.89
N LEU A 151 20.98 3.92 -19.14
CA LEU A 151 20.91 5.27 -18.58
C LEU A 151 20.67 6.29 -19.69
N ILE A 152 19.87 7.32 -19.37
CA ILE A 152 19.59 8.44 -20.26
C ILE A 152 20.06 9.72 -19.58
N PRO A 153 20.89 10.57 -20.24
CA PRO A 153 21.25 11.87 -19.69
C PRO A 153 20.02 12.77 -19.62
N THR A 154 19.82 13.39 -18.47
CA THR A 154 18.70 14.33 -18.29
C THR A 154 19.14 15.73 -18.73
N PRO A 155 18.40 16.42 -19.63
CA PRO A 155 18.75 17.75 -20.08
C PRO A 155 18.83 18.76 -18.93
N GLY A 156 19.83 19.65 -18.89
CA GLY A 156 19.71 20.83 -18.06
C GLY A 156 20.94 21.40 -17.35
N ARG A 157 22.10 20.75 -17.22
CA ARG A 157 23.30 21.32 -16.60
C ARG A 157 24.58 20.77 -17.19
N VAL A 158 25.51 21.69 -17.53
CA VAL A 158 26.85 21.35 -18.07
C VAL A 158 27.80 20.78 -16.98
N ARG A 159 27.57 21.12 -15.71
CA ARG A 159 28.29 20.54 -14.56
C ARG A 159 27.40 19.60 -13.81
N ASP A 160 27.87 18.37 -13.59
CA ASP A 160 27.18 17.31 -12.83
C ASP A 160 25.86 16.88 -13.51
N ILE A 161 25.94 16.42 -14.75
CA ILE A 161 24.79 15.95 -15.54
C ILE A 161 24.06 14.84 -14.76
N PRO A 162 22.77 15.03 -14.46
CA PRO A 162 21.98 13.95 -13.89
C PRO A 162 21.58 12.95 -14.98
N TYR A 163 21.49 11.70 -14.60
CA TYR A 163 21.02 10.60 -15.43
C TYR A 163 19.72 10.05 -14.87
N SER A 164 18.90 9.47 -15.71
CA SER A 164 17.74 8.69 -15.33
C SER A 164 17.87 7.26 -15.82
N ILE A 165 17.33 6.32 -15.06
CA ILE A 165 17.24 4.94 -15.49
C ILE A 165 16.21 4.86 -16.61
N ASN A 166 16.57 4.22 -17.72
CA ASN A 166 15.67 3.96 -18.81
C ASN A 166 14.79 2.73 -18.46
N TYR A 167 13.58 3.00 -18.00
CA TYR A 167 12.56 1.96 -17.86
C TYR A 167 11.94 1.74 -19.25
N SER A 168 12.66 1.07 -20.17
CA SER A 168 12.11 0.85 -21.51
C SER A 168 10.75 0.16 -21.44
N SER A 169 9.74 0.89 -21.82
CA SER A 169 8.42 0.56 -22.37
C SER A 169 7.58 -0.59 -21.80
N ALA A 170 7.94 -1.21 -20.71
CA ALA A 170 7.01 -2.05 -19.97
C ALA A 170 6.45 -1.25 -18.79
N SER A 171 5.47 -0.39 -19.05
CA SER A 171 4.60 0.13 -18.00
C SER A 171 3.83 -1.06 -17.42
N VAL A 172 4.37 -1.65 -16.37
CA VAL A 172 3.58 -2.54 -15.51
C VAL A 172 2.65 -1.63 -14.74
N THR A 173 1.50 -1.36 -15.31
CA THR A 173 0.38 -0.77 -14.60
C THR A 173 -0.19 -1.90 -13.75
N VAL A 174 0.18 -1.91 -12.48
CA VAL A 174 -0.58 -2.70 -11.51
C VAL A 174 -1.87 -1.91 -11.32
N GLU A 175 -2.92 -2.31 -12.01
CA GLU A 175 -4.25 -1.80 -11.73
C GLU A 175 -4.59 -2.27 -10.32
N SER A 176 -4.61 -1.33 -9.37
CA SER A 176 -5.16 -1.61 -8.06
C SER A 176 -6.62 -2.03 -8.25
N PRO A 177 -7.08 -3.12 -7.64
CA PRO A 177 -8.51 -3.45 -7.63
C PRO A 177 -9.36 -2.31 -7.07
N PHE A 178 -8.73 -1.31 -6.44
CA PHE A 178 -9.35 -0.11 -5.88
C PHE A 178 -9.07 1.16 -6.70
N SER A 179 -8.44 1.09 -7.89
CA SER A 179 -8.09 2.26 -8.72
C SER A 179 -9.31 3.06 -9.19
N ASN A 180 -10.50 2.47 -9.18
CA ASN A 180 -11.76 3.11 -9.53
C ASN A 180 -12.46 3.79 -8.33
N ILE A 181 -11.89 3.71 -7.13
CA ILE A 181 -12.40 4.43 -5.96
C ILE A 181 -11.77 5.81 -5.98
N CYS A 182 -12.46 6.77 -6.58
CA CYS A 182 -12.06 8.17 -6.56
C CYS A 182 -12.29 8.73 -5.15
N LEU A 183 -11.21 8.94 -4.42
CA LEU A 183 -11.25 9.40 -3.01
C LEU A 183 -10.96 10.90 -2.89
N GLU A 184 -11.01 11.63 -3.99
CA GLU A 184 -10.88 13.07 -3.97
C GLU A 184 -12.11 13.69 -3.24
N ASN A 185 -11.89 14.22 -2.05
CA ASN A 185 -12.85 14.97 -1.25
C ASN A 185 -14.04 14.20 -0.65
N THR A 186 -13.84 12.99 -0.14
CA THR A 186 -14.94 12.25 0.46
C THR A 186 -14.96 12.35 1.99
N ASP A 187 -16.01 12.96 2.53
CA ASP A 187 -16.44 12.76 3.92
C ASP A 187 -16.69 11.27 4.18
N GLY A 188 -16.56 10.83 5.44
CA GLY A 188 -16.63 9.41 5.81
C GLY A 188 -17.85 8.64 5.27
N GLU A 189 -19.00 9.31 5.06
CA GLU A 189 -20.22 8.75 4.48
C GLU A 189 -20.03 8.25 3.03
N ASN A 190 -19.28 8.95 2.21
CA ASN A 190 -19.01 8.53 0.84
C ASN A 190 -18.09 7.32 0.76
N TYR A 191 -17.20 7.16 1.74
CA TYR A 191 -16.33 5.98 1.86
C TYR A 191 -17.13 4.71 2.13
N ILE A 192 -18.06 4.82 3.06
CA ILE A 192 -18.96 3.74 3.44
C ILE A 192 -19.88 3.40 2.27
N ASN A 193 -20.43 4.41 1.58
CA ASN A 193 -21.23 4.25 0.39
C ASN A 193 -20.47 3.60 -0.78
N ALA A 194 -19.16 3.89 -0.96
CA ALA A 194 -18.33 3.24 -1.97
C ALA A 194 -18.10 1.75 -1.66
N ILE A 195 -17.93 1.40 -0.39
CA ILE A 195 -17.83 0.00 0.08
C ILE A 195 -19.14 -0.74 -0.21
N PHE A 196 -20.30 -0.13 0.03
CA PHE A 196 -21.60 -0.76 -0.15
C PHE A 196 -22.18 -0.64 -1.58
N LYS A 197 -21.84 0.39 -2.36
CA LYS A 197 -22.30 0.58 -3.76
C LYS A 197 -21.59 -0.28 -4.80
N GLY A 198 -20.63 -1.10 -4.41
CA GLY A 198 -20.31 -2.25 -5.23
C GLY A 198 -19.00 -2.31 -5.95
N THR A 199 -17.99 -1.69 -5.43
CA THR A 199 -16.62 -1.85 -5.94
C THR A 199 -15.77 -2.85 -5.15
N LEU A 200 -16.33 -3.46 -4.09
CA LEU A 200 -15.62 -4.45 -3.26
C LEU A 200 -16.33 -5.82 -3.29
N PRO A 201 -15.59 -6.93 -3.14
CA PRO A 201 -16.13 -8.29 -3.08
C PRO A 201 -17.21 -8.52 -1.99
N LEU A 202 -17.33 -7.61 -1.02
CA LEU A 202 -18.39 -7.57 -0.01
C LEU A 202 -19.80 -7.45 -0.61
N ARG A 203 -19.94 -6.92 -1.82
CA ARG A 203 -21.25 -6.68 -2.47
C ARG A 203 -22.05 -7.96 -2.71
N ASP A 204 -21.38 -9.05 -3.02
CA ASP A 204 -22.06 -10.31 -3.34
C ASP A 204 -22.65 -10.99 -2.09
N ARG A 205 -22.28 -10.50 -0.90
CA ARG A 205 -22.71 -11.06 0.39
C ARG A 205 -23.68 -10.17 1.17
N VAL A 206 -23.76 -8.89 0.86
CA VAL A 206 -24.77 -7.99 1.43
C VAL A 206 -25.97 -7.99 0.47
N SER A 207 -27.14 -8.43 0.93
CA SER A 207 -28.32 -8.50 0.07
C SER A 207 -28.70 -7.08 -0.42
N GLY A 208 -29.14 -6.96 -1.67
CA GLY A 208 -29.64 -5.68 -2.20
C GLY A 208 -30.86 -5.13 -1.42
N ILE A 209 -31.49 -5.96 -0.58
CA ILE A 209 -32.54 -5.57 0.37
C ILE A 209 -31.93 -4.83 1.56
N ASP A 210 -30.80 -5.32 2.10
CA ASP A 210 -30.15 -4.68 3.25
C ASP A 210 -29.54 -3.31 2.88
N VAL A 211 -29.04 -3.15 1.65
CA VAL A 211 -28.56 -1.86 1.15
C VAL A 211 -29.72 -0.87 1.02
N ARG A 212 -30.86 -1.28 0.46
CA ARG A 212 -32.06 -0.41 0.36
C ARG A 212 -32.58 -0.01 1.73
N ARG A 213 -32.65 -0.93 2.68
CA ARG A 213 -33.10 -0.64 4.04
C ARG A 213 -32.18 0.34 4.77
N LEU A 214 -30.88 0.33 4.45
CA LEU A 214 -29.93 1.31 4.94
C LEU A 214 -30.18 2.69 4.30
N GLU A 215 -30.37 2.73 2.96
CA GLU A 215 -30.66 3.96 2.22
C GLU A 215 -32.01 4.57 2.66
N ASP A 216 -32.97 3.73 3.01
CA ASP A 216 -34.30 4.15 3.51
C ASP A 216 -34.29 4.48 5.02
N GLY A 217 -33.16 4.30 5.71
CA GLY A 217 -33.01 4.56 7.14
C GLY A 217 -33.71 3.55 8.06
N GLU A 218 -34.15 2.40 7.52
CA GLU A 218 -34.80 1.34 8.30
C GLU A 218 -33.82 0.54 9.17
N ILE A 219 -32.55 0.45 8.78
CA ILE A 219 -31.47 -0.18 9.55
C ILE A 219 -30.28 0.78 9.61
N SER A 220 -29.56 0.75 10.74
CA SER A 220 -28.33 1.50 10.86
C SER A 220 -27.15 0.74 10.23
N MET A 221 -26.06 1.48 9.94
CA MET A 221 -24.79 0.88 9.53
C MET A 221 -24.23 -0.11 10.58
N VAL A 222 -24.55 0.12 11.84
CA VAL A 222 -24.16 -0.76 12.95
C VAL A 222 -24.91 -2.10 12.84
N ASP A 223 -26.20 -2.07 12.56
CA ASP A 223 -27.01 -3.27 12.38
C ASP A 223 -26.56 -4.09 11.17
N LEU A 224 -26.21 -3.40 10.07
CA LEU A 224 -25.69 -4.05 8.87
C LEU A 224 -24.33 -4.71 9.13
N ALA A 225 -23.43 -4.00 9.81
CA ALA A 225 -22.13 -4.55 10.21
C ALA A 225 -22.29 -5.72 11.16
N TYR A 226 -23.21 -5.63 12.12
CA TYR A 226 -23.51 -6.71 13.08
C TYR A 226 -24.05 -7.96 12.39
N LYS A 227 -25.00 -7.81 11.47
CA LYS A 227 -25.57 -8.90 10.67
C LYS A 227 -24.49 -9.59 9.82
N HIS A 228 -23.60 -8.80 9.25
CA HIS A 228 -22.49 -9.33 8.44
C HIS A 228 -21.44 -10.05 9.29
N PHE A 229 -21.12 -9.53 10.48
CA PHE A 229 -20.23 -10.20 11.43
C PHE A 229 -20.83 -11.50 12.00
N ALA A 230 -22.13 -11.54 12.31
CA ALA A 230 -22.80 -12.74 12.76
C ALA A 230 -22.74 -13.86 11.70
N TYR A 231 -22.91 -13.52 10.43
CA TYR A 231 -22.79 -14.46 9.31
C TYR A 231 -21.39 -15.03 9.10
N LEU A 232 -20.33 -14.31 9.49
CA LEU A 232 -18.94 -14.78 9.41
C LEU A 232 -18.54 -15.69 10.58
N LEU A 233 -19.38 -15.77 11.63
CA LEU A 233 -19.15 -16.59 12.83
C LEU A 233 -19.96 -17.90 12.80
N GLU A 234 -20.91 -18.04 11.88
CA GLU A 234 -21.63 -19.29 11.54
C GLU A 234 -20.88 -20.07 10.43
#